data_264ebf127ec06f55c1d1701ca3815872
#
_entry.id   264ebf127ec06f55c1d1701ca3815872
#
_cell.length_a   1.000
_cell.length_b   1.000
_cell.length_c   1.000
_cell.angle_alpha   90.00
_cell.angle_beta   90.00
_cell.angle_gamma   90.00
#
_symmetry.space_group_name_H-M   'P 1'
#
loop_
_entity.id
_entity.type
_entity.pdbx_description
1 polymer ?
#
loop_
_entity_poly.entity_id
_entity_poly.type
_entity_poly.pdbx_seq_one_letter_code
_entity_poly.pdbx_strand_id
1 'polypeptide(L)'
;MILAILILYILSVVGIGIYCRKKTSTVNDFVLGGRSVGPWFTAFAYGTSYFSAVIFVGYAGKFGWNFGLASTWIGIGNAILGSLLPWLILGRRTRVMSKHLESATMPEFFGRRFNSKAMKIISAIIVFVFLIPYTASVYNGLSRLFGMAFNIDYSFCVVGMAVITAVYVIVGGYKATALNDFVQGIIMLVGIVAVIAATLASKGGFSEAVNQLSHISTEGTASPELNGGFVSFFGPDPINLLGVIILTSLGTWGLPQMVHKFYTIKD
;
A
#
# COMPACT_ATOMS: atom_id res chain seq x y z
N MET A 1 -10.28 20.62 16.41
CA MET A 1 -9.69 19.32 16.77
C MET A 1 -9.00 18.64 15.56
N ILE A 2 -9.69 18.37 14.47
CA ILE A 2 -9.13 17.66 13.28
C ILE A 2 -7.93 18.41 12.68
N LEU A 3 -8.01 19.74 12.50
CA LEU A 3 -6.91 20.55 11.99
C LEU A 3 -5.64 20.48 12.87
N ALA A 4 -5.81 20.47 14.20
CA ALA A 4 -4.69 20.35 15.13
C ALA A 4 -4.00 18.98 15.01
N ILE A 5 -4.76 17.91 14.85
CA ILE A 5 -4.22 16.56 14.60
C ILE A 5 -3.46 16.52 13.30
N LEU A 6 -3.98 17.12 12.23
CA LEU A 6 -3.33 17.21 10.94
C LEU A 6 -2.00 17.99 11.01
N ILE A 7 -1.98 19.13 11.67
CA ILE A 7 -0.77 19.92 11.87
C ILE A 7 0.28 19.12 12.66
N LEU A 8 -0.13 18.48 13.76
CA LEU A 8 0.76 17.63 14.56
C LEU A 8 1.34 16.48 13.73
N TYR A 9 0.50 15.85 12.90
CA TYR A 9 0.94 14.80 11.97
C TYR A 9 1.98 15.33 10.98
N ILE A 10 1.72 16.45 10.30
CA ILE A 10 2.65 17.05 9.35
C ILE A 10 3.97 17.40 10.04
N LEU A 11 3.93 18.01 11.22
CA LEU A 11 5.12 18.33 12.00
C LEU A 11 5.91 17.07 12.38
N SER A 12 5.23 15.97 12.73
CA SER A 12 5.90 14.70 13.04
C SER A 12 6.62 14.12 11.82
N VAL A 13 5.97 14.12 10.64
CA VAL A 13 6.53 13.62 9.37
C VAL A 13 7.77 14.42 8.96
N VAL A 14 7.69 15.76 9.00
CA VAL A 14 8.81 16.64 8.69
C VAL A 14 9.93 16.48 9.74
N GLY A 15 9.58 16.39 11.03
CA GLY A 15 10.53 16.18 12.12
C GLY A 15 11.31 14.89 11.95
N ILE A 16 10.66 13.80 11.56
CA ILE A 16 11.30 12.52 11.24
C ILE A 16 12.26 12.69 10.06
N GLY A 17 11.86 13.41 9.01
CA GLY A 17 12.72 13.71 7.87
C GLY A 17 14.01 14.42 8.28
N ILE A 18 13.91 15.47 9.09
CA ILE A 18 15.06 16.22 9.62
C ILE A 18 15.96 15.36 10.53
N TYR A 19 15.35 14.53 11.39
CA TYR A 19 16.11 13.60 12.25
C TYR A 19 16.92 12.61 11.43
N CYS A 20 16.33 12.04 10.40
CA CYS A 20 16.98 11.04 9.54
C CYS A 20 18.06 11.63 8.64
N ARG A 21 17.98 12.93 8.29
CA ARG A 21 18.98 13.63 7.49
C ARG A 21 20.40 13.47 8.06
N LYS A 22 20.56 13.56 9.37
CA LYS A 22 21.85 13.41 10.04
C LYS A 22 22.50 12.03 9.85
N LYS A 23 21.72 11.03 9.42
CA LYS A 23 22.15 9.63 9.22
C LYS A 23 22.25 9.24 7.75
N THR A 24 22.10 10.18 6.83
CA THR A 24 22.07 9.95 5.39
C THR A 24 23.22 10.74 4.75
N SER A 25 24.36 10.09 4.56
CA SER A 25 25.59 10.74 4.07
C SER A 25 25.96 10.33 2.65
N THR A 26 25.50 9.16 2.18
CA THR A 26 25.84 8.62 0.85
C THR A 26 24.58 8.38 0.04
N VAL A 27 24.74 8.24 -1.29
CA VAL A 27 23.63 7.84 -2.18
C VAL A 27 23.04 6.48 -1.77
N ASN A 28 23.89 5.56 -1.31
CA ASN A 28 23.46 4.26 -0.82
C ASN A 28 22.62 4.37 0.47
N ASP A 29 22.98 5.28 1.38
CA ASP A 29 22.18 5.58 2.56
C ASP A 29 20.84 6.19 2.17
N PHE A 30 20.84 7.09 1.20
CA PHE A 30 19.65 7.77 0.73
C PHE A 30 18.65 6.79 0.09
N VAL A 31 19.13 5.92 -0.82
CA VAL A 31 18.27 5.01 -1.59
C VAL A 31 17.93 3.74 -0.80
N LEU A 32 18.90 3.13 -0.13
CA LEU A 32 18.75 1.81 0.52
C LEU A 32 18.73 1.87 2.05
N GLY A 33 18.81 3.07 2.65
CA GLY A 33 18.94 3.18 4.09
C GLY A 33 20.20 2.49 4.64
N GLY A 34 21.28 2.39 3.83
CA GLY A 34 22.51 1.65 4.16
C GLY A 34 22.30 0.14 4.32
N ARG A 35 21.20 -0.41 3.79
CA ARG A 35 20.80 -1.84 3.95
C ARG A 35 20.73 -2.28 5.42
N SER A 36 20.35 -1.37 6.31
CA SER A 36 20.38 -1.55 7.77
C SER A 36 19.00 -1.42 8.43
N VAL A 37 17.93 -1.44 7.62
CA VAL A 37 16.56 -1.29 8.11
C VAL A 37 16.14 -2.57 8.83
N GLY A 38 15.71 -2.43 10.08
CA GLY A 38 15.29 -3.55 10.90
C GLY A 38 14.03 -4.26 10.40
N PRO A 39 13.77 -5.51 10.81
CA PRO A 39 12.65 -6.30 10.30
C PRO A 39 11.30 -5.68 10.58
N TRP A 40 11.07 -5.10 11.76
CA TRP A 40 9.83 -4.44 12.11
C TRP A 40 9.55 -3.22 11.23
N PHE A 41 10.54 -2.35 11.04
CA PHE A 41 10.39 -1.20 10.14
C PHE A 41 10.15 -1.63 8.71
N THR A 42 10.82 -2.69 8.26
CA THR A 42 10.62 -3.24 6.91
C THR A 42 9.22 -3.85 6.76
N ALA A 43 8.72 -4.58 7.76
CA ALA A 43 7.38 -5.15 7.73
C ALA A 43 6.30 -4.08 7.64
N PHE A 44 6.39 -3.03 8.47
CA PHE A 44 5.45 -1.91 8.41
C PHE A 44 5.59 -1.12 7.10
N ALA A 45 6.82 -0.84 6.64
CA ALA A 45 7.05 -0.18 5.36
C ALA A 45 6.53 -1.00 4.17
N TYR A 46 6.60 -2.33 4.24
CA TYR A 46 5.99 -3.21 3.25
C TYR A 46 4.47 -3.15 3.33
N GLY A 47 3.90 -3.32 4.52
CA GLY A 47 2.46 -3.31 4.76
C GLY A 47 1.80 -1.99 4.34
N THR A 48 2.33 -0.85 4.73
CA THR A 48 1.80 0.48 4.35
C THR A 48 1.91 0.77 2.87
N SER A 49 2.99 0.31 2.22
CA SER A 49 3.14 0.41 0.76
C SER A 49 2.17 -0.50 0.02
N TYR A 50 1.87 -1.67 0.58
CA TYR A 50 0.92 -2.63 0.02
C TYR A 50 -0.52 -2.13 0.17
N PHE A 51 -0.91 -1.79 1.39
CA PHE A 51 -2.23 -1.26 1.74
C PHE A 51 -2.25 0.26 1.59
N SER A 52 -2.05 0.72 0.35
CA SER A 52 -2.03 2.15 0.04
C SER A 52 -3.42 2.78 0.09
N ALA A 53 -3.48 4.12 -0.01
CA ALA A 53 -4.73 4.87 -0.15
C ALA A 53 -5.61 4.36 -1.30
N VAL A 54 -5.00 3.85 -2.38
CA VAL A 54 -5.73 3.26 -3.51
C VAL A 54 -6.56 2.07 -3.07
N ILE A 55 -6.00 1.19 -2.22
CA ILE A 55 -6.72 0.02 -1.73
C ILE A 55 -7.78 0.43 -0.71
N PHE A 56 -7.40 1.19 0.33
CA PHE A 56 -8.32 1.51 1.42
C PHE A 56 -9.41 2.50 1.03
N VAL A 57 -9.08 3.54 0.30
CA VAL A 57 -10.04 4.58 -0.07
C VAL A 57 -10.76 4.22 -1.38
N GLY A 58 -10.02 3.68 -2.35
CA GLY A 58 -10.56 3.41 -3.68
C GLY A 58 -11.25 2.04 -3.80
N TYR A 59 -10.57 0.97 -3.42
CA TYR A 59 -11.01 -0.39 -3.75
C TYR A 59 -11.72 -1.13 -2.64
N ALA A 60 -11.38 -0.94 -1.35
CA ALA A 60 -11.97 -1.71 -0.27
C ALA A 60 -13.49 -1.52 -0.19
N GLY A 61 -13.97 -0.28 -0.27
CA GLY A 61 -15.39 0.02 -0.30
C GLY A 61 -16.09 -0.58 -1.54
N LYS A 62 -15.47 -0.46 -2.71
CA LYS A 62 -16.00 -1.01 -3.96
C LYS A 62 -16.09 -2.55 -3.92
N PHE A 63 -15.09 -3.21 -3.39
CA PHE A 63 -15.10 -4.67 -3.26
C PHE A 63 -16.10 -5.14 -2.21
N GLY A 64 -16.22 -4.43 -1.06
CA GLY A 64 -17.25 -4.70 -0.08
C GLY A 64 -18.66 -4.55 -0.66
N TRP A 65 -18.87 -3.53 -1.49
CA TRP A 65 -20.14 -3.31 -2.19
C TRP A 65 -20.46 -4.43 -3.20
N ASN A 66 -19.48 -4.87 -3.97
CA ASN A 66 -19.69 -5.86 -5.04
C ASN A 66 -19.75 -7.31 -4.52
N PHE A 67 -18.99 -7.65 -3.48
CA PHE A 67 -18.82 -9.04 -3.03
C PHE A 67 -19.34 -9.28 -1.61
N GLY A 68 -19.75 -8.23 -0.89
CA GLY A 68 -20.18 -8.37 0.49
C GLY A 68 -19.09 -8.93 1.40
N LEU A 69 -19.45 -9.84 2.30
CA LEU A 69 -18.52 -10.49 3.22
C LEU A 69 -17.45 -11.34 2.51
N ALA A 70 -17.75 -11.85 1.33
CA ALA A 70 -16.78 -12.62 0.55
C ALA A 70 -15.56 -11.79 0.10
N SER A 71 -15.65 -10.44 0.12
CA SER A 71 -14.49 -9.57 -0.09
C SER A 71 -13.35 -9.81 0.91
N THR A 72 -13.62 -10.42 2.06
CA THR A 72 -12.60 -10.87 3.04
C THR A 72 -11.58 -11.82 2.42
N TRP A 73 -11.97 -12.61 1.42
CA TRP A 73 -11.06 -13.49 0.68
C TRP A 73 -9.99 -12.73 -0.08
N ILE A 74 -10.29 -11.50 -0.53
CA ILE A 74 -9.30 -10.62 -1.16
C ILE A 74 -8.23 -10.26 -0.12
N GLY A 75 -8.63 -9.92 1.11
CA GLY A 75 -7.70 -9.66 2.22
C GLY A 75 -6.83 -10.86 2.57
N ILE A 76 -7.42 -12.05 2.70
CA ILE A 76 -6.72 -13.30 2.99
C ILE A 76 -5.74 -13.65 1.85
N GLY A 77 -6.20 -13.57 0.60
CA GLY A 77 -5.36 -13.80 -0.58
C GLY A 77 -4.16 -12.84 -0.62
N ASN A 78 -4.40 -11.55 -0.38
CA ASN A 78 -3.33 -10.55 -0.33
C ASN A 78 -2.35 -10.78 0.83
N ALA A 79 -2.82 -11.24 1.99
CA ALA A 79 -1.95 -11.56 3.12
C ALA A 79 -1.06 -12.78 2.81
N ILE A 80 -1.62 -13.85 2.26
CA ILE A 80 -0.92 -15.11 2.02
C ILE A 80 -0.15 -15.05 0.68
N LEU A 81 -0.87 -14.87 -0.43
CA LEU A 81 -0.28 -14.92 -1.77
C LEU A 81 0.47 -13.62 -2.10
N GLY A 82 -0.05 -12.46 -1.68
CA GLY A 82 0.52 -11.17 -2.02
C GLY A 82 1.66 -10.71 -1.11
N SER A 83 1.68 -11.15 0.16
CA SER A 83 2.67 -10.69 1.14
C SER A 83 3.56 -11.82 1.64
N LEU A 84 3.01 -12.85 2.27
CA LEU A 84 3.81 -13.92 2.87
C LEU A 84 4.63 -14.68 1.83
N LEU A 85 4.00 -15.10 0.74
CA LEU A 85 4.64 -15.92 -0.28
C LEU A 85 5.80 -15.22 -1.00
N PRO A 86 5.71 -13.93 -1.43
CA PRO A 86 6.85 -13.19 -1.97
C PRO A 86 8.02 -13.10 -0.99
N TRP A 87 7.77 -12.88 0.30
CA TRP A 87 8.83 -12.85 1.30
C TRP A 87 9.55 -14.19 1.43
N LEU A 88 8.80 -15.30 1.43
CA LEU A 88 9.38 -16.65 1.51
C LEU A 88 10.17 -17.02 0.25
N ILE A 89 9.66 -16.70 -0.93
CA ILE A 89 10.25 -17.12 -2.21
C ILE A 89 11.32 -16.13 -2.68
N LEU A 90 11.00 -14.83 -2.70
CA LEU A 90 11.83 -13.80 -3.32
C LEU A 90 12.71 -13.06 -2.31
N GLY A 91 12.22 -12.84 -1.08
CA GLY A 91 12.85 -11.94 -0.12
C GLY A 91 14.34 -12.23 0.09
N ARG A 92 14.69 -13.42 0.57
CA ARG A 92 16.08 -13.81 0.82
C ARG A 92 16.92 -13.86 -0.46
N ARG A 93 16.36 -14.44 -1.52
CA ARG A 93 17.08 -14.58 -2.81
C ARG A 93 17.42 -13.23 -3.42
N THR A 94 16.45 -12.33 -3.45
CA THR A 94 16.61 -10.97 -3.98
C THR A 94 17.57 -10.16 -3.13
N ARG A 95 17.50 -10.30 -1.79
CA ARG A 95 18.41 -9.62 -0.86
C ARG A 95 19.86 -10.02 -1.08
N VAL A 96 20.16 -11.34 -1.11
CA VAL A 96 21.52 -11.86 -1.31
C VAL A 96 22.06 -11.45 -2.68
N MET A 97 21.25 -11.65 -3.74
CA MET A 97 21.65 -11.33 -5.10
C MET A 97 21.86 -9.83 -5.31
N SER A 98 20.99 -8.97 -4.78
CA SER A 98 21.14 -7.52 -4.90
C SER A 98 22.41 -7.00 -4.17
N LYS A 99 22.79 -7.65 -3.06
CA LYS A 99 24.04 -7.34 -2.34
C LYS A 99 25.26 -7.78 -3.16
N HIS A 100 25.24 -9.00 -3.68
CA HIS A 100 26.31 -9.53 -4.51
C HIS A 100 26.54 -8.72 -5.80
N LEU A 101 25.44 -8.31 -6.43
CA LEU A 101 25.47 -7.46 -7.62
C LEU A 101 25.65 -5.97 -7.32
N GLU A 102 25.74 -5.57 -6.04
CA GLU A 102 25.83 -4.16 -5.59
C GLU A 102 24.78 -3.26 -6.22
N SER A 103 23.59 -3.81 -6.53
CA SER A 103 22.53 -3.09 -7.19
C SER A 103 21.63 -2.37 -6.19
N ALA A 104 21.35 -1.08 -6.44
CA ALA A 104 20.50 -0.26 -5.59
C ALA A 104 19.06 -0.18 -6.09
N THR A 105 18.83 -0.41 -7.38
CA THR A 105 17.52 -0.29 -8.01
C THR A 105 17.18 -1.53 -8.84
N MET A 106 15.90 -1.74 -9.11
CA MET A 106 15.44 -2.87 -9.94
C MET A 106 16.01 -2.84 -11.37
N PRO A 107 16.07 -1.70 -12.07
CA PRO A 107 16.75 -1.65 -13.38
C PRO A 107 18.24 -1.97 -13.33
N GLU A 108 18.92 -1.53 -12.29
CA GLU A 108 20.34 -1.85 -12.10
C GLU A 108 20.54 -3.33 -11.81
N PHE A 109 19.67 -3.93 -11.01
CA PHE A 109 19.66 -5.36 -10.73
C PHE A 109 19.55 -6.18 -12.03
N PHE A 110 18.62 -5.86 -12.91
CA PHE A 110 18.47 -6.55 -14.18
C PHE A 110 19.69 -6.32 -15.09
N GLY A 111 20.17 -5.07 -15.18
CA GLY A 111 21.34 -4.76 -15.98
C GLY A 111 22.58 -5.56 -15.59
N ARG A 112 22.86 -5.67 -14.28
CA ARG A 112 24.00 -6.42 -13.75
C ARG A 112 23.77 -7.94 -13.81
N ARG A 113 22.54 -8.41 -13.52
CA ARG A 113 22.20 -9.84 -13.55
C ARG A 113 22.37 -10.45 -14.93
N PHE A 114 21.97 -9.74 -15.98
CA PHE A 114 22.02 -10.20 -17.37
C PHE A 114 23.20 -9.64 -18.13
N ASN A 115 24.09 -8.89 -17.47
CA ASN A 115 25.24 -8.19 -18.09
C ASN A 115 24.84 -7.42 -19.35
N SER A 116 23.74 -6.70 -19.30
CA SER A 116 23.13 -6.02 -20.44
C SER A 116 22.75 -4.59 -20.13
N LYS A 117 23.39 -3.63 -20.81
CA LYS A 117 23.05 -2.21 -20.73
C LYS A 117 21.64 -1.93 -21.28
N ALA A 118 21.26 -2.65 -22.33
CA ALA A 118 19.92 -2.52 -22.91
C ALA A 118 18.83 -2.93 -21.91
N MET A 119 19.03 -4.04 -21.19
CA MET A 119 18.11 -4.50 -20.16
C MET A 119 17.95 -3.46 -19.03
N LYS A 120 19.03 -2.81 -18.59
CA LYS A 120 18.99 -1.72 -17.61
C LYS A 120 18.16 -0.55 -18.12
N ILE A 121 18.37 -0.11 -19.35
CA ILE A 121 17.69 1.05 -19.92
C ILE A 121 16.19 0.74 -20.13
N ILE A 122 15.87 -0.39 -20.76
CA ILE A 122 14.48 -0.79 -21.03
C ILE A 122 13.69 -0.92 -19.71
N SER A 123 14.25 -1.60 -18.72
CA SER A 123 13.59 -1.74 -17.42
C SER A 123 13.44 -0.39 -16.69
N ALA A 124 14.39 0.53 -16.81
CA ALA A 124 14.27 1.88 -16.26
C ALA A 124 13.13 2.67 -16.92
N ILE A 125 13.01 2.60 -18.25
CA ILE A 125 11.92 3.24 -19.00
C ILE A 125 10.55 2.65 -18.58
N ILE A 126 10.45 1.33 -18.53
CA ILE A 126 9.21 0.65 -18.13
C ILE A 126 8.81 1.09 -16.71
N VAL A 127 9.72 1.01 -15.74
CA VAL A 127 9.46 1.42 -14.36
C VAL A 127 9.02 2.88 -14.31
N PHE A 128 9.72 3.78 -14.98
CA PHE A 128 9.41 5.21 -14.98
C PHE A 128 8.02 5.48 -15.56
N VAL A 129 7.72 4.95 -16.75
CA VAL A 129 6.44 5.16 -17.44
C VAL A 129 5.26 4.64 -16.62
N PHE A 130 5.36 3.42 -16.05
CA PHE A 130 4.26 2.83 -15.30
C PHE A 130 4.11 3.36 -13.87
N LEU A 131 5.16 3.95 -13.27
CA LEU A 131 5.03 4.62 -11.97
C LEU A 131 4.27 5.94 -12.06
N ILE A 132 4.22 6.61 -13.22
CA ILE A 132 3.47 7.87 -13.38
C ILE A 132 1.97 7.65 -13.09
N PRO A 133 1.23 6.78 -13.82
CA PRO A 133 -0.19 6.56 -13.54
C PRO A 133 -0.44 5.96 -12.16
N TYR A 134 0.48 5.14 -11.66
CA TYR A 134 0.40 4.62 -10.29
C TYR A 134 0.43 5.75 -9.26
N THR A 135 1.42 6.64 -9.35
CA THR A 135 1.55 7.80 -8.45
C THR A 135 0.34 8.72 -8.55
N ALA A 136 -0.14 8.99 -9.77
CA ALA A 136 -1.34 9.79 -10.00
C ALA A 136 -2.57 9.19 -9.31
N SER A 137 -2.74 7.85 -9.32
CA SER A 137 -3.86 7.17 -8.65
C SER A 137 -3.80 7.30 -7.13
N VAL A 138 -2.59 7.26 -6.53
CA VAL A 138 -2.39 7.47 -5.08
C VAL A 138 -2.75 8.90 -4.68
N TYR A 139 -2.25 9.89 -5.40
CA TYR A 139 -2.60 11.30 -5.13
C TYR A 139 -4.08 11.58 -5.33
N ASN A 140 -4.71 11.00 -6.35
CA ASN A 140 -6.15 11.13 -6.60
C ASN A 140 -6.97 10.60 -5.40
N GLY A 141 -6.66 9.40 -4.90
CA GLY A 141 -7.36 8.83 -3.76
C GLY A 141 -7.28 9.70 -2.50
N LEU A 142 -6.06 10.10 -2.13
CA LEU A 142 -5.82 10.95 -0.96
C LEU A 142 -6.47 12.33 -1.10
N SER A 143 -6.29 12.99 -2.25
CA SER A 143 -6.81 14.36 -2.44
C SER A 143 -8.32 14.41 -2.43
N ARG A 144 -9.01 13.39 -2.95
CA ARG A 144 -10.48 13.29 -2.84
C ARG A 144 -10.93 13.14 -1.38
N LEU A 145 -10.22 12.31 -0.60
CA LEU A 145 -10.52 12.13 0.82
C LEU A 145 -10.35 13.45 1.59
N PHE A 146 -9.22 14.14 1.39
CA PHE A 146 -8.97 15.44 2.03
C PHE A 146 -9.93 16.52 1.56
N GLY A 147 -10.25 16.57 0.26
CA GLY A 147 -11.23 17.50 -0.28
C GLY A 147 -12.60 17.33 0.37
N MET A 148 -13.07 16.09 0.52
CA MET A 148 -14.35 15.80 1.22
C MET A 148 -14.28 16.10 2.72
N ALA A 149 -13.18 15.78 3.39
CA ALA A 149 -13.05 15.95 4.83
C ALA A 149 -12.93 17.42 5.27
N PHE A 150 -12.27 18.25 4.47
CA PHE A 150 -11.95 19.63 4.81
C PHE A 150 -12.60 20.68 3.91
N ASN A 151 -13.38 20.25 2.91
CA ASN A 151 -14.00 21.11 1.90
C ASN A 151 -12.97 22.01 1.18
N ILE A 152 -11.81 21.42 0.83
CA ILE A 152 -10.72 22.06 0.11
C ILE A 152 -10.78 21.61 -1.35
N ASP A 153 -10.50 22.53 -2.28
CA ASP A 153 -10.41 22.19 -3.70
C ASP A 153 -9.38 21.07 -3.95
N TYR A 154 -9.74 20.16 -4.83
CA TYR A 154 -8.93 18.98 -5.18
C TYR A 154 -7.51 19.35 -5.61
N SER A 155 -7.34 20.40 -6.41
CA SER A 155 -6.04 20.80 -6.93
C SER A 155 -5.08 21.26 -5.83
N PHE A 156 -5.59 22.00 -4.83
CA PHE A 156 -4.79 22.39 -3.67
C PHE A 156 -4.38 21.20 -2.81
N CYS A 157 -5.26 20.22 -2.67
CA CYS A 157 -4.93 18.98 -1.96
C CYS A 157 -3.81 18.20 -2.67
N VAL A 158 -3.87 18.04 -4.00
CA VAL A 158 -2.82 17.37 -4.78
C VAL A 158 -1.48 18.07 -4.63
N VAL A 159 -1.43 19.39 -4.83
CA VAL A 159 -0.20 20.17 -4.73
C VAL A 159 0.36 20.13 -3.30
N GLY A 160 -0.47 20.34 -2.30
CA GLY A 160 -0.08 20.28 -0.90
C GLY A 160 0.53 18.93 -0.51
N MET A 161 -0.12 17.84 -0.89
CA MET A 161 0.38 16.47 -0.65
C MET A 161 1.70 16.22 -1.38
N ALA A 162 1.83 16.67 -2.63
CA ALA A 162 3.06 16.52 -3.41
C ALA A 162 4.23 17.27 -2.77
N VAL A 163 4.02 18.51 -2.34
CA VAL A 163 5.04 19.33 -1.68
C VAL A 163 5.49 18.71 -0.36
N ILE A 164 4.54 18.30 0.52
CA ILE A 164 4.88 17.67 1.80
C ILE A 164 5.67 16.40 1.57
N THR A 165 5.23 15.54 0.64
CA THR A 165 5.91 14.30 0.31
C THR A 165 7.33 14.56 -0.21
N ALA A 166 7.49 15.50 -1.14
CA ALA A 166 8.78 15.86 -1.69
C ALA A 166 9.75 16.35 -0.59
N VAL A 167 9.27 17.21 0.30
CA VAL A 167 10.10 17.76 1.39
C VAL A 167 10.68 16.66 2.28
N TYR A 168 9.84 15.78 2.83
CA TYR A 168 10.36 14.79 3.77
C TYR A 168 11.20 13.69 3.10
N VAL A 169 10.89 13.33 1.84
CA VAL A 169 11.66 12.33 1.09
C VAL A 169 13.03 12.87 0.70
N ILE A 170 13.08 14.11 0.15
CA ILE A 170 14.34 14.74 -0.26
C ILE A 170 15.25 14.95 0.95
N VAL A 171 14.68 15.37 2.09
CA VAL A 171 15.45 15.66 3.30
C VAL A 171 15.96 14.40 3.99
N GLY A 172 15.12 13.36 4.11
CA GLY A 172 15.40 12.22 4.97
C GLY A 172 15.74 10.90 4.28
N GLY A 173 15.50 10.79 2.98
CA GLY A 173 15.75 9.57 2.20
C GLY A 173 14.93 8.37 2.68
N TYR A 174 15.39 7.16 2.34
CA TYR A 174 14.66 5.92 2.62
C TYR A 174 14.46 5.64 4.12
N LYS A 175 15.41 6.00 4.99
CA LYS A 175 15.27 5.81 6.45
C LYS A 175 14.11 6.61 7.02
N ALA A 176 13.93 7.85 6.54
CA ALA A 176 12.81 8.69 6.96
C ALA A 176 11.49 8.11 6.47
N THR A 177 11.44 7.64 5.22
CA THR A 177 10.26 6.99 4.66
C THR A 177 9.88 5.75 5.48
N ALA A 178 10.84 4.86 5.78
CA ALA A 178 10.58 3.64 6.55
C ALA A 178 10.12 3.93 8.00
N LEU A 179 10.64 4.97 8.63
CA LEU A 179 10.20 5.37 9.97
C LEU A 179 8.81 6.02 9.94
N ASN A 180 8.52 6.84 8.93
CA ASN A 180 7.19 7.39 8.71
C ASN A 180 6.17 6.26 8.44
N ASP A 181 6.52 5.30 7.57
CA ASP A 181 5.70 4.13 7.28
C ASP A 181 5.37 3.33 8.56
N PHE A 182 6.33 3.20 9.48
CA PHE A 182 6.12 2.54 10.76
C PHE A 182 5.09 3.27 11.62
N VAL A 183 5.25 4.57 11.81
CA VAL A 183 4.32 5.40 12.60
C VAL A 183 2.93 5.41 11.95
N GLN A 184 2.87 5.63 10.64
CA GLN A 184 1.63 5.66 9.88
C GLN A 184 0.92 4.29 9.88
N GLY A 185 1.68 3.20 9.82
CA GLY A 185 1.14 1.84 9.88
C GLY A 185 0.45 1.54 11.20
N ILE A 186 0.99 2.01 12.32
CA ILE A 186 0.32 1.89 13.63
C ILE A 186 -0.98 2.70 13.63
N ILE A 187 -0.94 3.96 13.18
CA ILE A 187 -2.13 4.81 13.09
C ILE A 187 -3.19 4.16 12.19
N MET A 188 -2.77 3.61 11.06
CA MET A 188 -3.65 2.92 10.11
C MET A 188 -4.34 1.71 10.75
N LEU A 189 -3.61 0.86 11.48
CA LEU A 189 -4.17 -0.31 12.15
C LEU A 189 -5.22 0.09 13.19
N VAL A 190 -4.90 1.08 14.02
CA VAL A 190 -5.85 1.60 15.02
C VAL A 190 -7.07 2.23 14.32
N GLY A 191 -6.85 3.00 13.27
CA GLY A 191 -7.91 3.64 12.50
C GLY A 191 -8.88 2.64 11.87
N ILE A 192 -8.37 1.56 11.27
CA ILE A 192 -9.21 0.52 10.66
C ILE A 192 -10.07 -0.17 11.71
N VAL A 193 -9.48 -0.55 12.84
CA VAL A 193 -10.24 -1.17 13.94
C VAL A 193 -11.33 -0.23 14.45
N ALA A 194 -11.01 1.06 14.61
CA ALA A 194 -11.98 2.06 15.05
C ALA A 194 -13.14 2.24 14.04
N VAL A 195 -12.83 2.31 12.74
CA VAL A 195 -13.85 2.44 11.67
C VAL A 195 -14.76 1.22 11.63
N ILE A 196 -14.19 0.00 11.69
CA ILE A 196 -14.98 -1.24 11.72
C ILE A 196 -15.87 -1.26 12.95
N ALA A 197 -15.33 -0.97 14.14
CA ALA A 197 -16.09 -0.96 15.38
C ALA A 197 -17.23 0.06 15.34
N ALA A 198 -16.96 1.29 14.88
CA ALA A 198 -17.98 2.34 14.76
C ALA A 198 -19.07 1.96 13.75
N THR A 199 -18.70 1.37 12.61
CA THR A 199 -19.65 0.93 11.57
C THR A 199 -20.55 -0.19 12.11
N LEU A 200 -19.98 -1.18 12.77
CA LEU A 200 -20.75 -2.27 13.37
C LEU A 200 -21.67 -1.78 14.49
N ALA A 201 -21.16 -0.88 15.34
CA ALA A 201 -21.99 -0.28 16.41
C ALA A 201 -23.19 0.50 15.85
N SER A 202 -22.98 1.24 14.74
CA SER A 202 -24.08 1.99 14.08
C SER A 202 -25.16 1.09 13.47
N LYS A 203 -24.85 -0.19 13.24
CA LYS A 203 -25.77 -1.19 12.67
C LYS A 203 -26.33 -2.19 13.69
N GLY A 204 -26.13 -1.93 14.99
CA GLY A 204 -26.61 -2.83 16.05
C GLY A 204 -25.70 -4.02 16.36
N GLY A 205 -24.44 -3.96 15.93
CA GLY A 205 -23.45 -5.00 16.14
C GLY A 205 -23.25 -5.91 14.91
N PHE A 206 -22.31 -6.85 15.05
CA PHE A 206 -21.90 -7.71 13.92
C PHE A 206 -23.06 -8.61 13.42
N SER A 207 -23.79 -9.26 14.31
CA SER A 207 -24.87 -10.17 13.94
C SER A 207 -26.01 -9.45 13.21
N GLU A 208 -26.40 -8.26 13.72
CA GLU A 208 -27.45 -7.45 13.10
C GLU A 208 -26.99 -6.89 11.74
N ALA A 209 -25.76 -6.43 11.65
CA ALA A 209 -25.18 -5.98 10.37
C ALA A 209 -25.17 -7.08 9.31
N VAL A 210 -24.81 -8.31 9.69
CA VAL A 210 -24.83 -9.48 8.78
C VAL A 210 -26.28 -9.86 8.42
N ASN A 211 -27.20 -9.80 9.37
CA ASN A 211 -28.63 -10.04 9.12
C ASN A 211 -29.17 -9.02 8.12
N GLN A 212 -28.93 -7.73 8.31
CA GLN A 212 -29.34 -6.69 7.36
C GLN A 212 -28.73 -6.90 5.97
N LEU A 213 -27.44 -7.28 5.91
CA LEU A 213 -26.75 -7.55 4.64
C LEU A 213 -27.34 -8.76 3.90
N SER A 214 -27.86 -9.77 4.63
CA SER A 214 -28.47 -10.96 4.01
C SER A 214 -29.78 -10.67 3.29
N HIS A 215 -30.45 -9.56 3.60
CA HIS A 215 -31.69 -9.13 2.98
C HIS A 215 -31.49 -8.17 1.79
N ILE A 216 -30.23 -7.78 1.50
CA ILE A 216 -29.95 -6.93 0.34
C ILE A 216 -30.04 -7.75 -0.93
N SER A 217 -30.80 -7.24 -1.91
CA SER A 217 -30.94 -7.87 -3.22
C SER A 217 -29.61 -7.93 -3.95
N THR A 218 -29.34 -9.05 -4.60
CA THR A 218 -28.20 -9.26 -5.51
C THR A 218 -28.52 -8.93 -6.97
N GLU A 219 -29.62 -8.24 -7.22
CA GLU A 219 -30.01 -7.77 -8.56
C GLU A 219 -28.88 -6.95 -9.20
N GLY A 220 -28.52 -7.26 -10.43
CA GLY A 220 -27.39 -6.63 -11.12
C GLY A 220 -26.03 -7.27 -10.87
N THR A 221 -25.95 -8.34 -10.07
CA THR A 221 -24.74 -9.17 -9.91
C THR A 221 -24.75 -10.38 -10.84
N ALA A 222 -23.65 -11.18 -10.84
CA ALA A 222 -23.56 -12.42 -11.60
C ALA A 222 -24.54 -13.52 -11.11
N SER A 223 -25.07 -13.39 -9.90
CA SER A 223 -26.00 -14.35 -9.30
C SER A 223 -27.22 -13.62 -8.70
N PRO A 224 -28.09 -13.03 -9.52
CA PRO A 224 -29.21 -12.19 -9.06
C PRO A 224 -30.26 -12.93 -8.22
N GLU A 225 -30.35 -14.24 -8.37
CA GLU A 225 -31.34 -15.07 -7.63
C GLU A 225 -30.80 -15.61 -6.30
N LEU A 226 -29.55 -15.29 -5.93
CA LEU A 226 -28.90 -15.79 -4.73
C LEU A 226 -29.38 -15.04 -3.50
N ASN A 227 -30.37 -15.59 -2.80
CA ASN A 227 -30.79 -15.05 -1.52
C ASN A 227 -29.62 -15.05 -0.52
N GLY A 228 -29.36 -13.90 0.11
CA GLY A 228 -28.22 -13.76 1.01
C GLY A 228 -26.86 -13.82 0.31
N GLY A 229 -26.78 -13.53 -0.98
CA GLY A 229 -25.55 -13.63 -1.76
C GLY A 229 -24.40 -12.82 -1.19
N PHE A 230 -24.66 -11.66 -0.60
CA PHE A 230 -23.63 -10.81 0.02
C PHE A 230 -23.09 -11.36 1.38
N VAL A 231 -23.76 -12.31 1.98
CA VAL A 231 -23.27 -13.03 3.17
C VAL A 231 -22.80 -14.45 2.85
N SER A 232 -22.93 -14.87 1.58
CA SER A 232 -22.47 -16.19 1.15
C SER A 232 -20.94 -16.30 1.17
N PHE A 233 -20.42 -17.51 1.30
CA PHE A 233 -18.98 -17.77 1.43
C PHE A 233 -18.15 -17.27 0.24
N PHE A 234 -18.67 -17.40 -0.97
CA PHE A 234 -18.00 -16.96 -2.20
C PHE A 234 -18.59 -15.69 -2.82
N GLY A 235 -19.60 -15.09 -2.18
CA GLY A 235 -20.25 -13.89 -2.70
C GLY A 235 -21.12 -14.14 -3.92
N PRO A 236 -21.74 -13.07 -4.45
CA PRO A 236 -22.62 -13.16 -5.61
C PRO A 236 -21.88 -13.32 -6.95
N ASP A 237 -20.57 -13.17 -6.99
CA ASP A 237 -19.73 -13.32 -8.20
C ASP A 237 -18.37 -13.97 -7.87
N PRO A 238 -18.35 -15.33 -7.71
CA PRO A 238 -17.14 -16.04 -7.32
C PRO A 238 -15.99 -15.97 -8.32
N ILE A 239 -16.30 -15.91 -9.63
CA ILE A 239 -15.27 -15.91 -10.67
C ILE A 239 -14.54 -14.57 -10.68
N ASN A 240 -15.26 -13.46 -10.64
CA ASN A 240 -14.68 -12.13 -10.52
C ASN A 240 -13.93 -11.96 -9.20
N LEU A 241 -14.47 -12.47 -8.10
CA LEU A 241 -13.79 -12.46 -6.80
C LEU A 241 -12.43 -13.15 -6.90
N LEU A 242 -12.37 -14.36 -7.48
CA LEU A 242 -11.12 -15.09 -7.69
C LEU A 242 -10.15 -14.31 -8.59
N GLY A 243 -10.66 -13.73 -9.68
CA GLY A 243 -9.87 -12.87 -10.55
C GLY A 243 -9.24 -11.68 -9.83
N VAL A 244 -10.01 -11.02 -8.97
CA VAL A 244 -9.52 -9.90 -8.13
C VAL A 244 -8.47 -10.37 -7.13
N ILE A 245 -8.68 -11.52 -6.46
CA ILE A 245 -7.71 -12.10 -5.52
C ILE A 245 -6.37 -12.35 -6.23
N ILE A 246 -6.39 -13.02 -7.37
CA ILE A 246 -5.18 -13.34 -8.14
C ILE A 246 -4.51 -12.06 -8.62
N LEU A 247 -5.26 -11.13 -9.23
CA LEU A 247 -4.72 -9.89 -9.77
C LEU A 247 -4.05 -9.04 -8.69
N THR A 248 -4.73 -8.81 -7.58
CA THR A 248 -4.22 -7.95 -6.49
C THR A 248 -3.10 -8.60 -5.71
N SER A 249 -3.09 -9.93 -5.58
CA SER A 249 -2.04 -10.65 -4.87
C SER A 249 -0.77 -10.82 -5.70
N LEU A 250 -0.88 -11.41 -6.91
CA LEU A 250 0.30 -11.69 -7.73
C LEU A 250 0.84 -10.45 -8.45
N GLY A 251 -0.04 -9.51 -8.81
CA GLY A 251 0.34 -8.27 -9.47
C GLY A 251 1.31 -7.40 -8.65
N THR A 252 1.31 -7.53 -7.34
CA THR A 252 2.19 -6.77 -6.45
C THR A 252 3.62 -7.31 -6.36
N TRP A 253 3.88 -8.57 -6.75
CA TRP A 253 5.21 -9.19 -6.62
C TRP A 253 6.32 -8.49 -7.40
N GLY A 254 5.98 -7.93 -8.55
CA GLY A 254 6.91 -7.24 -9.45
C GLY A 254 6.95 -5.74 -9.28
N LEU A 255 6.16 -5.16 -8.38
CA LEU A 255 6.16 -3.71 -8.19
C LEU A 255 7.49 -3.22 -7.64
N PRO A 256 8.14 -2.23 -8.28
CA PRO A 256 9.47 -1.75 -7.88
C PRO A 256 9.54 -1.32 -6.42
N GLN A 257 8.52 -0.65 -5.91
CA GLN A 257 8.46 -0.21 -4.50
C GLN A 257 8.34 -1.37 -3.51
N MET A 258 7.77 -2.50 -3.92
CA MET A 258 7.68 -3.72 -3.08
C MET A 258 9.01 -4.48 -3.10
N VAL A 259 9.57 -4.70 -4.28
CA VAL A 259 10.88 -5.37 -4.47
C VAL A 259 12.00 -4.59 -3.77
N HIS A 260 11.93 -3.27 -3.76
CA HIS A 260 12.91 -2.41 -3.09
C HIS A 260 13.02 -2.71 -1.57
N LYS A 261 11.94 -3.14 -0.91
CA LYS A 261 11.98 -3.52 0.51
C LYS A 261 12.88 -4.74 0.77
N PHE A 262 12.99 -5.65 -0.20
CA PHE A 262 13.92 -6.78 -0.10
C PHE A 262 15.39 -6.35 -0.14
N TYR A 263 15.71 -5.23 -0.85
CA TYR A 263 17.10 -4.72 -0.93
C TYR A 263 17.56 -4.04 0.37
N THR A 264 16.64 -3.47 1.13
CA THR A 264 16.92 -2.57 2.24
C THR A 264 16.99 -3.23 3.61
N ILE A 265 16.39 -4.42 3.76
CA ILE A 265 16.35 -5.13 5.03
C ILE A 265 17.74 -5.53 5.51
N LYS A 266 17.96 -5.43 6.83
CA LYS A 266 19.17 -5.92 7.50
C LYS A 266 19.24 -7.45 7.38
N ASP A 267 20.47 -7.97 7.18
CA ASP A 267 20.75 -9.43 7.16
C ASP A 267 20.42 -10.06 8.50
#